data_b5d65b0e64c72e272dd8a7ad6be3e1b1
#
_entry.id   b5d65b0e64c72e272dd8a7ad6be3e1b1
#
_cell.length_a   1.000
_cell.length_b   1.000
_cell.length_c   1.000
_cell.angle_alpha   90.00
_cell.angle_beta   90.00
_cell.angle_gamma   90.00
#
_symmetry.space_group_name_H-M   'P 1'
#
loop_
_entity.id
_entity.type
_entity.pdbx_description
1 polymer ?
#
loop_
_entity_poly.entity_id
_entity_poly.type
_entity_poly.pdbx_seq_one_letter_code
_entity_poly.pdbx_strand_id
1 'polypeptide(L)'
;MVIGEALSEEQVCEFTRIYTSEVLPQLKDEKGFETARLMVEEGGRMAVSLTVWKTRNDCLKYHSSRAYRQFVAKTQHLLVGDFVVKLFKDCEG
;
A
#
# COMPACT_ATOMS: atom_id res chain seq x y z
N MET A 1 -4.27 -5.79 -1.29
CA MET A 1 -2.91 -5.68 -1.86
C MET A 1 -2.85 -4.52 -2.83
N VAL A 2 -1.86 -3.68 -2.70
CA VAL A 2 -1.63 -2.55 -3.59
C VAL A 2 -0.27 -2.77 -4.26
N ILE A 3 -0.24 -2.74 -5.59
CA ILE A 3 0.97 -3.01 -6.37
C ILE A 3 1.32 -1.76 -7.18
N GLY A 4 2.58 -1.35 -7.11
CA GLY A 4 3.06 -0.22 -7.89
C GLY A 4 4.45 -0.50 -8.46
N GLU A 5 4.77 0.14 -9.57
CA GLU A 5 6.09 0.08 -10.17
C GLU A 5 6.71 1.49 -10.12
N ALA A 6 7.87 1.61 -9.49
CA ALA A 6 8.57 2.88 -9.40
C ALA A 6 9.35 3.18 -10.68
N LEU A 7 9.64 4.47 -10.90
CA LEU A 7 10.38 4.91 -12.07
C LEU A 7 11.85 4.47 -12.02
N SER A 8 12.43 4.34 -10.83
CA SER A 8 13.82 3.94 -10.65
C SER A 8 14.03 3.37 -9.25
N GLU A 9 15.22 2.84 -8.98
CA GLU A 9 15.57 2.34 -7.65
C GLU A 9 15.54 3.45 -6.60
N GLU A 10 15.91 4.68 -6.96
CA GLU A 10 15.85 5.82 -6.04
C GLU A 10 14.41 6.10 -5.61
N GLN A 11 13.46 6.02 -6.56
CA GLN A 11 12.06 6.20 -6.24
C GLN A 11 11.50 5.06 -5.38
N VAL A 12 12.01 3.84 -5.53
CA VAL A 12 11.63 2.74 -4.62
C VAL A 12 12.03 3.09 -3.19
N CYS A 13 13.24 3.61 -3.00
CA CYS A 13 13.71 4.03 -1.67
C CYS A 13 12.84 5.15 -1.11
N GLU A 14 12.51 6.15 -1.92
CA GLU A 14 11.66 7.25 -1.51
C GLU A 14 10.25 6.78 -1.17
N PHE A 15 9.69 5.89 -1.98
CA PHE A 15 8.39 5.28 -1.71
C PHE A 15 8.40 4.54 -0.37
N THR A 16 9.44 3.74 -0.12
CA THR A 16 9.57 3.00 1.13
C THR A 16 9.63 3.94 2.33
N ARG A 17 10.38 5.04 2.20
CA ARG A 17 10.49 6.05 3.26
C ARG A 17 9.13 6.67 3.57
N ILE A 18 8.38 7.07 2.55
CA ILE A 18 7.05 7.66 2.73
C ILE A 18 6.12 6.63 3.36
N TYR A 19 6.14 5.40 2.88
CA TYR A 19 5.28 4.34 3.39
C TYR A 19 5.52 4.11 4.89
N THR A 20 6.78 3.94 5.30
CA THR A 20 7.11 3.63 6.69
C THR A 20 6.89 4.82 7.62
N SER A 21 7.13 6.04 7.16
CA SER A 21 7.03 7.23 8.02
C SER A 21 5.64 7.85 8.07
N GLU A 22 4.85 7.71 7.01
CA GLU A 22 3.53 8.39 6.92
C GLU A 22 2.36 7.44 6.79
N VAL A 23 2.49 6.39 5.97
CA VAL A 23 1.36 5.50 5.67
C VAL A 23 1.15 4.47 6.78
N LEU A 24 2.22 3.80 7.18
CA LEU A 24 2.13 2.74 8.20
C LEU A 24 1.59 3.23 9.54
N PRO A 25 2.04 4.38 10.10
CA PRO A 25 1.46 4.90 11.33
C PRO A 25 -0.03 5.19 11.20
N GLN A 26 -0.48 5.71 10.05
CA GLN A 26 -1.88 6.00 9.82
C GLN A 26 -2.71 4.74 9.69
N LEU A 27 -2.18 3.69 9.04
CA LEU A 27 -2.87 2.41 8.93
C LEU A 27 -3.19 1.82 10.30
N LYS A 28 -2.29 1.99 11.26
CA LYS A 28 -2.49 1.46 12.61
C LYS A 28 -3.69 2.07 13.32
N ASP A 29 -4.12 3.26 12.92
CA ASP A 29 -5.28 3.93 13.49
C ASP A 29 -6.59 3.60 12.75
N GLU A 30 -6.50 2.86 11.65
CA GLU A 30 -7.68 2.52 10.86
C GLU A 30 -8.47 1.37 11.49
N LYS A 31 -9.80 1.52 11.46
CA LYS A 31 -10.70 0.49 11.99
C LYS A 31 -10.54 -0.82 11.21
N GLY A 32 -10.38 -1.89 11.94
CA GLY A 32 -10.28 -3.23 11.36
C GLY A 32 -8.91 -3.58 10.81
N PHE A 33 -7.96 -2.67 10.89
CA PHE A 33 -6.60 -2.95 10.45
C PHE A 33 -5.94 -3.96 11.37
N GLU A 34 -5.30 -4.98 10.79
CA GLU A 34 -4.56 -5.98 11.56
C GLU A 34 -3.06 -5.88 11.31
N THR A 35 -2.62 -6.08 10.08
CA THR A 35 -1.19 -6.03 9.75
C THR A 35 -0.96 -5.41 8.38
N ALA A 36 0.25 -4.91 8.18
CA ALA A 36 0.72 -4.42 6.89
C ALA A 36 2.15 -4.88 6.65
N ARG A 37 2.43 -5.19 5.41
CA ARG A 37 3.77 -5.57 4.97
C ARG A 37 4.06 -4.89 3.64
N LEU A 38 5.20 -4.21 3.56
CA LEU A 38 5.69 -3.67 2.30
C LEU A 38 6.79 -4.60 1.79
N MET A 39 6.61 -5.07 0.56
CA MET A 39 7.60 -5.89 -0.11
C MET A 39 8.08 -5.16 -1.35
N VAL A 40 9.39 -5.16 -1.57
CA VAL A 40 9.95 -4.56 -2.78
C VAL A 40 10.67 -5.63 -3.57
N GLU A 41 10.59 -5.53 -4.89
CA GLU A 41 11.21 -6.51 -5.77
C GLU A 41 12.73 -6.40 -5.69
N GLU A 42 13.37 -7.51 -5.38
CA GLU A 42 14.82 -7.56 -5.32
C GLU A 42 15.40 -7.39 -6.73
N GLY A 43 16.25 -6.39 -6.90
CA GLY A 43 16.82 -6.08 -8.20
C GLY A 43 15.86 -5.45 -9.19
N GLY A 44 14.66 -5.09 -8.75
CA GLY A 44 13.63 -4.50 -9.60
C GLY A 44 13.06 -3.21 -9.03
N ARG A 45 11.89 -2.82 -9.55
CA ARG A 45 11.26 -1.55 -9.20
C ARG A 45 9.83 -1.70 -8.72
N MET A 46 9.36 -2.93 -8.53
CA MET A 46 8.00 -3.16 -8.04
C MET A 46 7.93 -3.12 -6.52
N ALA A 47 6.86 -2.53 -6.02
CA ALA A 47 6.55 -2.53 -4.61
C ALA A 47 5.14 -3.05 -4.40
N VAL A 48 4.96 -3.88 -3.38
CA VAL A 48 3.67 -4.46 -3.04
C VAL A 48 3.38 -4.20 -1.58
N SER A 49 2.26 -3.54 -1.30
CA SER A 49 1.77 -3.36 0.06
C SER A 49 0.67 -4.37 0.32
N LEU A 50 0.93 -5.31 1.21
CA LEU A 50 -0.05 -6.30 1.63
C LEU A 50 -0.60 -5.89 2.99
N THR A 51 -1.90 -5.63 3.05
CA THR A 51 -2.58 -5.28 4.30
C THR A 51 -3.61 -6.35 4.64
N VAL A 52 -3.74 -6.65 5.93
CA VAL A 52 -4.72 -7.61 6.43
C VAL A 52 -5.72 -6.86 7.28
N TRP A 53 -7.01 -7.10 7.03
CA TRP A 53 -8.13 -6.42 7.65
C TRP A 53 -9.08 -7.43 8.27
N LYS A 54 -9.76 -7.03 9.35
CA LYS A 54 -10.73 -7.91 10.01
C LYS A 54 -11.89 -8.27 9.10
N THR A 55 -12.38 -7.29 8.32
CA THR A 55 -13.48 -7.51 7.40
C THR A 55 -13.18 -6.88 6.04
N ARG A 56 -13.86 -7.41 5.01
CA ARG A 56 -13.78 -6.83 3.68
C ARG A 56 -14.25 -5.37 3.67
N ASN A 57 -15.30 -5.07 4.43
CA ASN A 57 -15.83 -3.71 4.47
C ASN A 57 -14.83 -2.71 5.03
N ASP A 58 -14.07 -3.11 6.06
CA ASP A 58 -13.02 -2.26 6.62
C ASP A 58 -11.95 -1.93 5.57
N CYS A 59 -11.55 -2.94 4.80
CA CYS A 59 -10.60 -2.76 3.71
C CYS A 59 -11.14 -1.80 2.65
N LEU A 60 -12.38 -2.00 2.22
CA LEU A 60 -13.02 -1.15 1.21
C LEU A 60 -13.17 0.29 1.70
N LYS A 61 -13.50 0.47 2.97
CA LYS A 61 -13.59 1.82 3.57
C LYS A 61 -12.24 2.53 3.51
N TYR A 62 -11.16 1.82 3.83
CA TYR A 62 -9.83 2.42 3.77
C TYR A 62 -9.50 2.85 2.34
N HIS A 63 -9.73 1.98 1.35
CA HIS A 63 -9.42 2.29 -0.05
C HIS A 63 -10.29 3.41 -0.63
N SER A 64 -11.40 3.73 0.02
CA SER A 64 -12.26 4.86 -0.35
C SER A 64 -11.98 6.10 0.50
N SER A 65 -11.05 6.00 1.45
CA SER A 65 -10.82 7.06 2.42
C SER A 65 -9.95 8.18 1.86
N ARG A 66 -10.02 9.32 2.53
CA ARG A 66 -9.15 10.46 2.25
C ARG A 66 -7.69 10.11 2.49
N ALA A 67 -7.42 9.31 3.52
CA ALA A 67 -6.06 8.88 3.85
C ALA A 67 -5.41 8.13 2.70
N TYR A 68 -6.14 7.20 2.09
CA TYR A 68 -5.63 6.44 0.96
C TYR A 68 -5.39 7.35 -0.26
N ARG A 69 -6.33 8.27 -0.52
CA ARG A 69 -6.17 9.23 -1.63
C ARG A 69 -4.96 10.12 -1.43
N GLN A 70 -4.68 10.53 -0.20
CA GLN A 70 -3.49 11.33 0.11
C GLN A 70 -2.22 10.51 -0.11
N PHE A 71 -2.23 9.24 0.28
CA PHE A 71 -1.11 8.35 0.01
C PHE A 71 -0.82 8.24 -1.50
N VAL A 72 -1.85 8.00 -2.29
CA VAL A 72 -1.70 7.92 -3.74
C VAL A 72 -1.15 9.25 -4.30
N ALA A 73 -1.71 10.37 -3.88
CA ALA A 73 -1.28 11.69 -4.35
C ALA A 73 0.19 11.97 -4.01
N LYS A 74 0.65 11.57 -2.84
CA LYS A 74 2.02 11.79 -2.39
C LYS A 74 3.04 10.94 -3.14
N THR A 75 2.62 9.78 -3.63
CA THR A 75 3.54 8.79 -4.21
C THR A 75 3.40 8.62 -5.71
N GLN A 76 2.36 9.16 -6.31
CA GLN A 76 2.07 8.95 -7.73
C GLN A 76 3.21 9.41 -8.64
N HIS A 77 3.90 10.49 -8.30
CA HIS A 77 5.02 10.99 -9.08
C HIS A 77 6.25 10.07 -9.09
N LEU A 78 6.27 9.10 -8.19
CA LEU A 78 7.36 8.12 -8.09
C LEU A 78 7.12 6.89 -8.96
N LEU A 79 5.93 6.78 -9.55
CA LEU A 79 5.44 5.54 -10.15
C LEU A 79 5.32 5.64 -11.66
N VAL A 80 5.40 4.47 -12.29
CA VAL A 80 5.01 4.27 -13.69
C VAL A 80 3.54 3.89 -13.68
N GLY A 81 2.66 4.80 -14.12
CA GLY A 81 1.22 4.53 -14.15
C GLY A 81 0.58 4.54 -12.77
N ASP A 82 -0.57 3.90 -12.67
CA ASP A 82 -1.37 3.87 -11.46
C ASP A 82 -1.09 2.64 -10.61
N PHE A 83 -1.47 2.71 -9.33
CA PHE A 83 -1.47 1.53 -8.48
C PHE A 83 -2.51 0.52 -8.98
N VAL A 84 -2.17 -0.75 -8.84
CA VAL A 84 -3.12 -1.85 -9.04
C VAL A 84 -3.55 -2.35 -7.66
N VAL A 85 -4.86 -2.35 -7.40
CA VAL A 85 -5.42 -2.80 -6.13
C VAL A 85 -6.09 -4.14 -6.34
N LYS A 86 -5.72 -5.14 -5.52
CA LYS A 86 -6.32 -6.47 -5.57
C LYS A 86 -6.75 -6.89 -4.17
N LEU A 87 -7.91 -7.52 -4.09
CA LEU A 87 -8.45 -8.04 -2.85
C LEU A 87 -8.35 -9.57 -2.87
N PHE A 88 -7.86 -10.12 -1.76
CA PHE A 88 -7.73 -11.56 -1.59
C PHE A 88 -8.45 -11.97 -0.31
N LYS A 89 -8.93 -13.20 -0.28
CA LYS A 89 -9.45 -13.80 0.94
C LYS A 89 -8.73 -15.11 1.18
N ASP A 90 -8.61 -15.48 2.45
CA ASP A 90 -8.05 -16.78 2.81
C ASP A 90 -9.03 -17.87 2.40
N CYS A 91 -8.52 -18.88 1.70
CA CYS A 91 -9.30 -20.03 1.30
C CYS A 91 -9.19 -21.18 2.28
N GLU A 92 -8.28 -21.08 3.23
CA GLU A 92 -8.11 -22.07 4.27
C GLU A 92 -8.84 -21.63 5.53
N GLY A 93 -9.65 -22.48 5.99
CA GLY A 93 -10.59 -22.26 7.07
C GLY A 93 -10.10 -21.61 8.33
#